data_00100b0f26cbbf8d90687f8987082275
#
_entry.id   00100b0f26cbbf8d90687f8987082275
#
_cell.length_a   1.000
_cell.length_b   1.000
_cell.length_c   1.000
_cell.angle_alpha   90.00
_cell.angle_beta   90.00
_cell.angle_gamma   90.00
#
_symmetry.space_group_name_H-M   'P 1'
#
loop_
_entity.id
_entity.type
_entity.pdbx_description
1 polymer ?
#
loop_
_entity_poly.entity_id
_entity_poly.type
_entity_poly.pdbx_seq_one_letter_code
_entity_poly.pdbx_strand_id
1 'polypeptide(L)'
;MNSEKNKNHHHDHDHDHKHDDAHSHLPSDPELRVKAIETLLLRKGLIDSETLDELIDTYENKIGPQNGAKVVAKAWVDESYKKRLLEDATAAIRELSYQGRQGENMVVVENTPDIHNVVVCTLCSCYPWPVLGIPPTWYKSDEYRSRTVREPR
;
A
#
# COMPACT_ATOMS: atom_id res chain seq x y z
N MET A 1 -52.10 35.82 37.48
CA MET A 1 -51.54 36.89 36.61
C MET A 1 -50.42 36.30 35.86
N ASN A 2 -50.62 36.26 34.55
CA ASN A 2 -49.78 35.90 33.40
C ASN A 2 -48.69 34.82 33.55
N SER A 3 -49.08 33.70 33.03
CA SER A 3 -48.27 32.56 32.65
C SER A 3 -47.88 32.73 31.17
N GLU A 4 -46.59 32.90 30.86
CA GLU A 4 -46.09 32.83 29.51
C GLU A 4 -45.52 31.43 29.23
N LYS A 5 -46.15 30.77 28.30
CA LYS A 5 -45.77 29.47 27.75
C LYS A 5 -44.62 29.66 26.75
N ASN A 6 -43.45 29.15 27.08
CA ASN A 6 -42.34 29.05 26.15
C ASN A 6 -42.52 27.78 25.28
N LYS A 7 -42.74 27.99 23.97
CA LYS A 7 -42.85 26.93 22.98
C LYS A 7 -41.46 26.68 22.39
N ASN A 8 -40.84 25.56 22.77
CA ASN A 8 -39.68 25.04 22.11
C ASN A 8 -40.09 24.48 20.75
N HIS A 9 -39.62 25.10 19.68
CA HIS A 9 -39.64 24.53 18.32
C HIS A 9 -38.42 23.61 18.18
N HIS A 10 -38.66 22.31 18.18
CA HIS A 10 -37.73 21.35 17.63
C HIS A 10 -37.78 21.43 16.11
N HIS A 11 -36.70 21.83 15.48
CA HIS A 11 -36.44 21.60 14.08
C HIS A 11 -35.75 20.27 13.93
N ASP A 12 -36.51 19.22 13.62
CA ASP A 12 -35.99 17.98 13.07
C ASP A 12 -35.52 18.26 11.65
N HIS A 13 -34.23 18.33 11.46
CA HIS A 13 -33.60 18.24 10.13
C HIS A 13 -33.33 16.77 9.85
N ASP A 14 -34.32 16.06 9.35
CA ASP A 14 -34.15 14.80 8.65
C ASP A 14 -33.37 15.07 7.37
N HIS A 15 -32.04 14.92 7.44
CA HIS A 15 -31.20 14.79 6.26
C HIS A 15 -31.26 13.34 5.81
N ASP A 16 -32.28 13.04 5.02
CA ASP A 16 -32.40 11.80 4.26
C ASP A 16 -31.30 11.79 3.17
N HIS A 17 -30.09 11.38 3.56
CA HIS A 17 -29.03 11.08 2.62
C HIS A 17 -29.36 9.75 1.93
N LYS A 18 -30.21 9.86 0.90
CA LYS A 18 -30.30 8.82 -0.11
C LYS A 18 -28.94 8.73 -0.79
N HIS A 19 -28.12 7.78 -0.35
CA HIS A 19 -27.04 7.28 -1.16
C HIS A 19 -27.66 6.58 -2.37
N ASP A 20 -27.82 7.33 -3.43
CA ASP A 20 -28.00 6.77 -4.77
C ASP A 20 -26.65 6.11 -5.15
N ASP A 21 -26.47 4.88 -4.68
CA ASP A 21 -25.47 3.95 -5.21
C ASP A 21 -25.92 3.47 -6.61
N ALA A 22 -26.16 4.43 -7.48
CA ALA A 22 -26.15 4.17 -8.90
C ALA A 22 -24.70 3.89 -9.27
N HIS A 23 -24.31 2.62 -9.25
CA HIS A 23 -23.06 2.16 -9.84
C HIS A 23 -23.05 2.58 -11.30
N SER A 24 -22.49 3.76 -11.53
CA SER A 24 -22.24 4.27 -12.88
C SER A 24 -21.29 3.27 -13.54
N HIS A 25 -21.76 2.60 -14.58
CA HIS A 25 -20.94 1.73 -15.42
C HIS A 25 -19.87 2.51 -16.22
N LEU A 26 -19.81 3.81 -16.03
CA LEU A 26 -18.78 4.65 -16.64
C LEU A 26 -17.52 4.62 -15.79
N PRO A 27 -16.35 4.48 -16.42
CA PRO A 27 -15.06 4.56 -15.74
C PRO A 27 -14.92 5.88 -14.98
N SER A 28 -14.24 5.87 -13.85
CA SER A 28 -13.93 7.10 -13.10
C SER A 28 -13.06 8.05 -13.94
N ASP A 29 -13.11 9.35 -13.64
CA ASP A 29 -12.25 10.35 -14.29
C ASP A 29 -10.75 9.96 -14.33
N PRO A 30 -10.13 9.45 -13.24
CA PRO A 30 -8.75 8.97 -13.27
C PRO A 30 -8.53 7.81 -14.24
N GLU A 31 -9.44 6.84 -14.30
CA GLU A 31 -9.36 5.70 -15.22
C GLU A 31 -9.44 6.14 -16.67
N LEU A 32 -10.34 7.07 -16.99
CA LEU A 32 -10.45 7.65 -18.34
C LEU A 32 -9.17 8.38 -18.75
N ARG A 33 -8.55 9.12 -17.83
CA ARG A 33 -7.28 9.81 -18.09
C ARG A 33 -6.14 8.84 -18.32
N VAL A 34 -6.03 7.80 -17.50
CA VAL A 34 -5.01 6.74 -17.69
C VAL A 34 -5.20 6.07 -19.05
N LYS A 35 -6.43 5.67 -19.40
CA LYS A 35 -6.73 5.05 -20.68
C LYS A 35 -6.45 5.96 -21.87
N ALA A 36 -6.71 7.25 -21.75
CA ALA A 36 -6.40 8.22 -22.78
C ALA A 36 -4.89 8.36 -23.00
N ILE A 37 -4.10 8.41 -21.92
CA ILE A 37 -2.64 8.47 -21.99
C ILE A 37 -2.08 7.20 -22.59
N GLU A 38 -2.51 6.03 -22.15
CA GLU A 38 -2.13 4.73 -22.69
C GLU A 38 -2.40 4.69 -24.20
N THR A 39 -3.61 5.02 -24.62
CA THR A 39 -3.99 5.04 -26.05
C THR A 39 -3.10 5.97 -26.86
N LEU A 40 -2.76 7.14 -26.32
CA LEU A 40 -1.89 8.10 -27.00
C LEU A 40 -0.46 7.58 -27.15
N LEU A 41 0.08 6.95 -26.10
CA LEU A 41 1.44 6.39 -26.08
C LEU A 41 1.56 5.21 -27.06
N LEU A 42 0.57 4.32 -27.08
CA LEU A 42 0.48 3.21 -28.04
C LEU A 42 0.43 3.73 -29.49
N ARG A 43 -0.44 4.71 -29.78
CA ARG A 43 -0.54 5.31 -31.12
C ARG A 43 0.74 5.98 -31.59
N LYS A 44 1.53 6.51 -30.65
CA LYS A 44 2.83 7.13 -30.94
C LYS A 44 3.97 6.12 -31.01
N GLY A 45 3.72 4.84 -30.75
CA GLY A 45 4.74 3.79 -30.70
C GLY A 45 5.77 4.00 -29.59
N LEU A 46 5.40 4.68 -28.51
CA LEU A 46 6.28 4.95 -27.36
C LEU A 46 6.23 3.83 -26.32
N ILE A 47 5.17 3.05 -26.32
CA ILE A 47 5.01 1.84 -25.51
C ILE A 47 4.43 0.74 -26.39
N ASP A 48 4.65 -0.50 -25.97
CA ASP A 48 4.09 -1.71 -26.55
C ASP A 48 3.03 -2.28 -25.59
N SER A 49 1.89 -2.75 -26.14
CA SER A 49 0.78 -3.26 -25.33
C SER A 49 1.15 -4.53 -24.57
N GLU A 50 1.90 -5.44 -25.20
CA GLU A 50 2.31 -6.70 -24.58
C GLU A 50 3.25 -6.44 -23.38
N THR A 51 4.19 -5.51 -23.54
CA THR A 51 5.08 -5.08 -22.46
C THR A 51 4.30 -4.42 -21.31
N LEU A 52 3.25 -3.64 -21.61
CA LEU A 52 2.41 -3.02 -20.60
C LEU A 52 1.60 -4.08 -19.84
N ASP A 53 0.99 -5.03 -20.56
CA ASP A 53 0.23 -6.13 -19.95
C ASP A 53 1.12 -7.01 -19.05
N GLU A 54 2.36 -7.29 -19.46
CA GLU A 54 3.34 -8.01 -18.64
C GLU A 54 3.72 -7.25 -17.36
N LEU A 55 3.86 -5.94 -17.47
CA LEU A 55 4.09 -5.09 -16.29
C LEU A 55 2.90 -5.14 -15.33
N ILE A 56 1.68 -4.99 -15.83
CA ILE A 56 0.46 -5.06 -15.03
C ILE A 56 0.39 -6.42 -14.32
N ASP A 57 0.53 -7.53 -15.05
CA ASP A 57 0.54 -8.88 -14.48
C ASP A 57 1.61 -9.04 -13.38
N THR A 58 2.78 -8.45 -13.59
CA THR A 58 3.86 -8.50 -12.59
C THR A 58 3.44 -7.80 -11.30
N TYR A 59 2.86 -6.60 -11.38
CA TYR A 59 2.46 -5.84 -10.20
C TYR A 59 1.18 -6.38 -9.53
N GLU A 60 0.30 -7.02 -10.27
CA GLU A 60 -0.91 -7.63 -9.72
C GLU A 60 -0.67 -9.01 -9.11
N ASN A 61 0.19 -9.83 -9.72
CA ASN A 61 0.26 -11.25 -9.42
C ASN A 61 1.61 -11.77 -8.95
N LYS A 62 2.74 -11.09 -9.29
CA LYS A 62 4.09 -11.63 -9.03
C LYS A 62 4.81 -10.94 -7.89
N ILE A 63 4.41 -9.74 -7.50
CA ILE A 63 4.98 -9.03 -6.35
C ILE A 63 3.91 -8.80 -5.28
N GLY A 64 4.31 -8.60 -4.04
CA GLY A 64 3.36 -8.24 -3.01
C GLY A 64 3.55 -8.93 -1.65
N PRO A 65 2.67 -8.65 -0.70
CA PRO A 65 2.82 -9.07 0.70
C PRO A 65 2.77 -10.58 0.89
N GLN A 66 2.20 -11.33 -0.06
CA GLN A 66 2.25 -12.81 -0.02
C GLN A 66 3.67 -13.34 -0.12
N ASN A 67 4.54 -12.69 -0.89
CA ASN A 67 5.95 -13.06 -0.98
C ASN A 67 6.66 -12.81 0.36
N GLY A 68 6.42 -11.67 0.99
CA GLY A 68 6.91 -11.38 2.33
C GLY A 68 6.44 -12.39 3.37
N ALA A 69 5.16 -12.77 3.32
CA ALA A 69 4.63 -13.81 4.20
C ALA A 69 5.34 -15.16 4.02
N LYS A 70 5.67 -15.55 2.78
CA LYS A 70 6.45 -16.77 2.50
C LYS A 70 7.89 -16.69 3.02
N VAL A 71 8.54 -15.52 2.91
CA VAL A 71 9.87 -15.27 3.49
C VAL A 71 9.83 -15.45 5.00
N VAL A 72 8.86 -14.85 5.67
CA VAL A 72 8.70 -14.95 7.13
C VAL A 72 8.37 -16.38 7.54
N ALA A 73 7.44 -17.04 6.87
CA ALA A 73 7.06 -18.42 7.16
C ALA A 73 8.26 -19.38 7.02
N LYS A 74 9.10 -19.19 5.98
CA LYS A 74 10.33 -19.97 5.83
C LYS A 74 11.31 -19.71 6.96
N ALA A 75 11.49 -18.47 7.38
CA ALA A 75 12.37 -18.12 8.49
C ALA A 75 11.92 -18.71 9.83
N TRP A 76 10.64 -18.94 10.02
CA TRP A 76 10.09 -19.57 11.23
C TRP A 76 10.36 -21.07 11.32
N VAL A 77 10.51 -21.74 10.19
CA VAL A 77 10.70 -23.22 10.16
C VAL A 77 12.11 -23.64 9.77
N ASP A 78 12.96 -22.72 9.30
CA ASP A 78 14.33 -22.95 8.86
C ASP A 78 15.26 -21.93 9.51
N GLU A 79 15.88 -22.33 10.63
CA GLU A 79 16.78 -21.48 11.40
C GLU A 79 18.03 -21.06 10.60
N SER A 80 18.50 -21.94 9.70
CA SER A 80 19.63 -21.63 8.84
C SER A 80 19.29 -20.56 7.81
N TYR A 81 18.08 -20.60 7.26
CA TYR A 81 17.56 -19.55 6.38
C TYR A 81 17.36 -18.23 7.15
N LYS A 82 16.77 -18.29 8.35
CA LYS A 82 16.59 -17.13 9.22
C LYS A 82 17.92 -16.41 9.48
N LYS A 83 18.97 -17.16 9.79
CA LYS A 83 20.29 -16.59 10.01
C LYS A 83 20.80 -15.83 8.79
N ARG A 84 20.73 -16.44 7.58
CA ARG A 84 21.14 -15.78 6.34
C ARG A 84 20.26 -14.57 6.02
N LEU A 85 18.95 -14.65 6.31
CA LEU A 85 18.01 -13.54 6.09
C LEU A 85 18.35 -12.32 6.94
N LEU A 86 18.80 -12.53 8.17
CA LEU A 86 19.22 -11.45 9.07
C LEU A 86 20.63 -10.91 8.74
N GLU A 87 21.49 -11.72 8.14
CA GLU A 87 22.84 -11.31 7.70
C GLU A 87 22.82 -10.57 6.36
N ASP A 88 22.14 -11.10 5.35
CA ASP A 88 21.98 -10.54 4.01
C ASP A 88 20.57 -10.84 3.48
N ALA A 89 19.65 -9.94 3.81
CA ALA A 89 18.25 -10.09 3.40
C ALA A 89 18.07 -10.14 1.89
N THR A 90 18.84 -9.37 1.14
CA THR A 90 18.74 -9.31 -0.32
C THR A 90 19.12 -10.65 -0.94
N ALA A 91 20.23 -11.26 -0.52
CA ALA A 91 20.65 -12.56 -1.00
C ALA A 91 19.68 -13.68 -0.58
N ALA A 92 19.25 -13.71 0.67
CA ALA A 92 18.35 -14.74 1.19
C ALA A 92 16.95 -14.68 0.54
N ILE A 93 16.41 -13.48 0.29
CA ILE A 93 15.12 -13.30 -0.40
C ILE A 93 15.23 -13.71 -1.87
N ARG A 94 16.38 -13.48 -2.49
CA ARG A 94 16.66 -13.92 -3.86
C ARG A 94 16.68 -15.45 -4.01
N GLU A 95 17.04 -16.21 -2.96
CA GLU A 95 16.93 -17.68 -2.95
C GLU A 95 15.49 -18.15 -3.24
N LEU A 96 14.49 -17.33 -2.92
CA LEU A 96 13.08 -17.59 -3.21
C LEU A 96 12.60 -16.99 -4.55
N SER A 97 13.53 -16.47 -5.36
CA SER A 97 13.23 -15.79 -6.63
C SER A 97 12.47 -14.47 -6.48
N TYR A 98 12.43 -13.88 -5.30
CA TYR A 98 11.82 -12.58 -5.07
C TYR A 98 12.86 -11.47 -5.22
N GLN A 99 12.93 -10.90 -6.40
CA GLN A 99 13.85 -9.83 -6.75
C GLN A 99 13.16 -8.85 -7.70
N GLY A 100 13.77 -7.69 -7.88
CA GLY A 100 13.25 -6.67 -8.77
C GLY A 100 13.40 -5.27 -8.22
N ARG A 101 12.71 -4.35 -8.86
CA ARG A 101 12.76 -2.93 -8.52
C ARG A 101 12.40 -2.67 -7.06
N GLN A 102 13.16 -1.80 -6.38
CA GLN A 102 13.06 -1.50 -4.94
C GLN A 102 13.36 -2.70 -4.03
N GLY A 103 14.04 -3.73 -4.55
CA GLY A 103 14.52 -4.89 -3.82
C GLY A 103 16.04 -5.07 -3.91
N GLU A 104 16.77 -4.05 -4.37
CA GLU A 104 18.23 -4.12 -4.58
C GLU A 104 19.01 -4.15 -3.27
N ASN A 105 18.48 -3.48 -2.23
CA ASN A 105 19.11 -3.40 -0.91
C ASN A 105 18.05 -3.58 0.19
N MET A 106 17.70 -4.81 0.48
CA MET A 106 16.74 -5.14 1.54
C MET A 106 17.44 -5.40 2.86
N VAL A 107 16.82 -4.96 3.94
CA VAL A 107 17.22 -5.25 5.31
C VAL A 107 16.03 -5.87 6.03
N VAL A 108 16.30 -6.95 6.77
CA VAL A 108 15.31 -7.58 7.64
C VAL A 108 15.75 -7.40 9.09
N VAL A 109 14.82 -7.00 9.93
CA VAL A 109 15.01 -6.87 11.37
C VAL A 109 13.98 -7.72 12.11
N GLU A 110 14.39 -8.30 13.22
CA GLU A 110 13.53 -9.15 14.04
C GLU A 110 12.95 -8.36 15.21
N ASN A 111 11.65 -8.49 15.45
CA ASN A 111 11.04 -8.04 16.69
C ASN A 111 11.38 -9.04 17.79
N THR A 112 11.71 -8.52 18.97
CA THR A 112 11.98 -9.31 20.19
C THR A 112 10.94 -8.95 21.25
N PRO A 113 10.92 -9.65 22.40
CA PRO A 113 10.05 -9.27 23.52
C PRO A 113 10.23 -7.80 23.97
N ASP A 114 11.46 -7.27 23.80
CA ASP A 114 11.83 -5.94 24.26
C ASP A 114 11.90 -4.89 23.15
N ILE A 115 11.91 -5.31 21.89
CA ILE A 115 12.09 -4.43 20.72
C ILE A 115 10.97 -4.66 19.71
N HIS A 116 10.23 -3.58 19.40
CA HIS A 116 9.29 -3.55 18.32
C HIS A 116 9.78 -2.59 17.23
N ASN A 117 10.08 -3.13 16.05
CA ASN A 117 10.55 -2.34 14.93
C ASN A 117 9.37 -1.77 14.14
N VAL A 118 9.42 -0.47 13.87
CA VAL A 118 8.43 0.23 13.04
C VAL A 118 9.13 0.81 11.83
N VAL A 119 8.59 0.54 10.64
CA VAL A 119 9.19 1.02 9.39
C VAL A 119 8.57 2.34 8.98
N VAL A 120 9.43 3.34 8.79
CA VAL A 120 9.03 4.66 8.28
C VAL A 120 10.09 5.21 7.35
N CYS A 121 9.68 5.83 6.25
CA CYS A 121 10.56 6.60 5.38
C CYS A 121 10.16 8.07 5.41
N THR A 122 11.00 8.92 5.98
CA THR A 122 10.72 10.35 6.16
C THR A 122 11.09 11.20 4.95
N LEU A 123 11.90 10.69 4.02
CA LEU A 123 12.38 11.42 2.84
C LEU A 123 11.66 11.05 1.55
N CYS A 124 11.53 9.77 1.30
CA CYS A 124 10.89 9.24 0.10
C CYS A 124 9.80 8.22 0.48
N SER A 125 9.52 7.27 -0.32
CA SER A 125 8.55 6.21 -0.02
C SER A 125 9.16 4.85 -0.33
N CYS A 126 10.44 4.66 0.06
CA CYS A 126 11.15 3.41 -0.12
C CYS A 126 10.34 2.26 0.51
N TYR A 127 10.13 1.23 -0.26
CA TYR A 127 9.31 0.10 0.12
C TYR A 127 9.76 -1.11 -0.69
N PRO A 128 9.98 -2.27 -0.10
CA PRO A 128 10.51 -3.43 -0.81
C PRO A 128 9.42 -4.10 -1.65
N TRP A 129 9.19 -3.61 -2.86
CA TRP A 129 8.12 -4.06 -3.75
C TRP A 129 8.08 -5.57 -3.99
N PRO A 130 9.21 -6.28 -4.20
CA PRO A 130 9.16 -7.71 -4.45
C PRO A 130 8.46 -8.52 -3.36
N VAL A 131 8.51 -8.06 -2.12
CA VAL A 131 8.00 -8.79 -0.95
C VAL A 131 6.84 -8.12 -0.24
N LEU A 132 6.59 -6.82 -0.46
CA LEU A 132 5.49 -6.10 0.17
C LEU A 132 4.53 -5.43 -0.84
N GLY A 133 4.88 -5.42 -2.12
CA GLY A 133 4.10 -4.76 -3.15
C GLY A 133 4.28 -3.24 -3.19
N ILE A 134 3.35 -2.56 -3.83
CA ILE A 134 3.34 -1.10 -3.91
C ILE A 134 2.99 -0.53 -2.52
N PRO A 135 3.71 0.51 -2.04
CA PRO A 135 3.43 1.08 -0.73
C PRO A 135 2.01 1.64 -0.66
N PRO A 136 1.26 1.32 0.40
CA PRO A 136 -0.08 1.85 0.58
C PRO A 136 -0.06 3.37 0.82
N THR A 137 -1.18 4.03 0.52
CA THR A 137 -1.28 5.50 0.61
C THR A 137 -0.99 6.03 2.01
N TRP A 138 -1.42 5.34 3.06
CA TRP A 138 -1.16 5.74 4.45
C TRP A 138 0.32 5.79 4.79
N TYR A 139 1.14 4.87 4.23
CA TYR A 139 2.59 4.83 4.44
C TYR A 139 3.29 6.11 3.94
N LYS A 140 2.71 6.76 2.94
CA LYS A 140 3.22 7.99 2.35
C LYS A 140 2.67 9.26 3.01
N SER A 141 1.70 9.15 3.91
CA SER A 141 1.05 10.31 4.51
C SER A 141 2.00 11.04 5.48
N ASP A 142 1.89 12.36 5.53
CA ASP A 142 2.69 13.19 6.43
C ASP A 142 2.32 12.92 7.90
N GLU A 143 1.07 12.59 8.17
CA GLU A 143 0.57 12.22 9.49
C GLU A 143 1.26 10.96 10.00
N TYR A 144 1.31 9.89 9.20
CA TYR A 144 1.99 8.65 9.56
C TYR A 144 3.48 8.90 9.84
N ARG A 145 4.17 9.57 8.91
CA ARG A 145 5.61 9.85 9.01
C ARG A 145 5.93 10.67 10.24
N SER A 146 5.20 11.75 10.46
CA SER A 146 5.38 12.67 11.58
C SER A 146 5.11 11.98 12.91
N ARG A 147 4.00 11.24 13.02
CA ARG A 147 3.62 10.56 14.25
C ARG A 147 4.57 9.42 14.59
N THR A 148 4.96 8.61 13.62
CA THR A 148 5.88 7.48 13.84
C THR A 148 7.22 7.93 14.38
N VAL A 149 7.72 9.11 13.98
CA VAL A 149 9.00 9.66 14.47
C VAL A 149 8.87 10.28 15.86
N ARG A 150 7.77 10.96 16.14
CA ARG A 150 7.58 11.68 17.42
C ARG A 150 7.01 10.81 18.52
N GLU A 151 6.08 9.95 18.17
CA GLU A 151 5.27 9.15 19.10
C GLU A 151 5.06 7.75 18.51
N PRO A 152 6.11 6.90 18.50
CA PRO A 152 6.03 5.56 17.86
C PRO A 152 5.11 4.57 18.59
N ARG A 153 4.57 4.96 19.75
CA ARG A 153 3.63 4.17 20.58
C ARG A 153 2.32 4.92 20.82
#